data_d10c7cb8bc998e4f170c0a9ea26dda09
#
_entry.id   d10c7cb8bc998e4f170c0a9ea26dda09
#
_cell.length_a   1.000
_cell.length_b   1.000
_cell.length_c   1.000
_cell.angle_alpha   90.00
_cell.angle_beta   90.00
_cell.angle_gamma   90.00
#
_symmetry.space_group_name_H-M   'P 1'
#
loop_
_entity.id
_entity.type
_entity.pdbx_description
1 polymer ?
#
loop_
_entity_poly.entity_id
_entity_poly.type
_entity_poly.pdbx_seq_one_letter_code
_entity_poly.pdbx_strand_id
1 'polypeptide(L)'
;MTETVVTAARAPQSAEQLLADLSVIDRATIEASGATGVADLLVRVPGIQMVRNGGIGNTTSLMLRGADTAYTAVYIDGVRFSSQSGSGGPSWESIPLAMIDRIEVLRGPAAAIYGSDAMGGVVQIFTRRGEQAPTGSLSLGLGSNGTRRAQAGISGVHQAWDYALDIASERSDGFDVRPSRNPDRDGYDSLSGAARLGWRIDARHRLSASLLASDMDAAYDNSPRLGVDDRAKHRMHAAGLDWSAQWSERWSSQLALNTSEDRYETTPTPYLTTTQLRGLSWQNQWRLGAQSLSATLERREDALQNAPIDRKRAQNALALGYQWHAGAQHLQAQLRHDDDSEFGGKNTGSLSYGYDLTPRWRATATAATAFRAPTLFQRFSSYGSAALTPENGRNLELGLRYQAGRDAFSATAYRNRISDQVSFQTGARGCASSQGCYVSVAQAEYQGVTLAGSTHAAGTRWHASLDFNAARDGATGLYLARRPRQFGTLGASRSIAGWQWAADVQWSARRYDDAANTRVLGGYALWNLSATRQLARDWKLLARLDNAFDKYYETAATYATEGRRFFMSLQWTSTP
;
A
#
# COMPACT_ATOMS: atom_id res chain seq x y z
N MET A 1 -16.93 -14.98 -13.44
CA MET A 1 -15.78 -15.64 -12.76
C MET A 1 -15.63 -14.96 -11.43
N THR A 2 -15.58 -15.71 -10.34
CA THR A 2 -15.32 -15.18 -8.99
C THR A 2 -13.89 -14.66 -8.92
N GLU A 3 -13.72 -13.43 -8.47
CA GLU A 3 -12.42 -12.79 -8.34
C GLU A 3 -11.54 -13.59 -7.35
N THR A 4 -10.35 -13.97 -7.79
CA THR A 4 -9.37 -14.69 -6.97
C THR A 4 -8.39 -13.71 -6.35
N VAL A 5 -8.23 -13.76 -5.05
CA VAL A 5 -7.33 -12.90 -4.27
C VAL A 5 -6.32 -13.72 -3.49
N VAL A 6 -5.17 -13.14 -3.18
CA VAL A 6 -4.04 -13.82 -2.55
C VAL A 6 -3.77 -13.29 -1.13
N THR A 7 -4.03 -12.01 -0.89
CA THR A 7 -3.55 -11.30 0.30
C THR A 7 -4.05 -11.87 1.63
N ALA A 8 -5.29 -12.37 1.68
CA ALA A 8 -5.88 -12.76 2.96
C ALA A 8 -5.35 -14.09 3.53
N ALA A 9 -4.63 -14.91 2.73
CA ALA A 9 -4.09 -16.20 3.19
C ALA A 9 -2.72 -16.55 2.61
N ARG A 10 -2.07 -15.64 1.90
CA ARG A 10 -0.87 -15.90 1.06
C ARG A 10 -1.10 -17.04 0.03
N ALA A 11 -2.33 -17.35 -0.27
CA ALA A 11 -2.71 -18.38 -1.24
C ALA A 11 -3.95 -17.94 -2.02
N PRO A 12 -4.07 -18.34 -3.29
CA PRO A 12 -5.24 -18.02 -4.10
C PRO A 12 -6.52 -18.56 -3.47
N GLN A 13 -7.50 -17.68 -3.23
CA GLN A 13 -8.82 -18.03 -2.73
C GLN A 13 -9.89 -17.12 -3.36
N SER A 14 -11.14 -17.57 -3.36
CA SER A 14 -12.26 -16.75 -3.83
C SER A 14 -12.48 -15.57 -2.90
N ALA A 15 -12.69 -14.38 -3.45
CA ALA A 15 -13.04 -13.17 -2.70
C ALA A 15 -14.32 -13.35 -1.87
N GLU A 16 -15.24 -14.21 -2.31
CA GLU A 16 -16.47 -14.52 -1.59
C GLU A 16 -16.25 -15.30 -0.28
N GLN A 17 -15.15 -16.05 -0.18
CA GLN A 17 -14.82 -16.85 1.02
C GLN A 17 -14.09 -16.03 2.09
N LEU A 18 -13.70 -14.80 1.78
CA LEU A 18 -12.96 -13.96 2.69
C LEU A 18 -13.81 -13.47 3.86
N LEU A 19 -13.26 -13.58 5.06
CA LEU A 19 -13.79 -12.93 6.27
C LEU A 19 -13.14 -11.57 6.55
N ALA A 20 -11.96 -11.34 5.97
CA ALA A 20 -11.20 -10.10 6.13
C ALA A 20 -11.76 -8.96 5.28
N ASP A 21 -11.53 -7.72 5.69
CA ASP A 21 -11.90 -6.52 4.94
C ASP A 21 -10.86 -6.23 3.85
N LEU A 22 -11.19 -6.60 2.61
CA LEU A 22 -10.31 -6.51 1.45
C LEU A 22 -10.91 -5.61 0.37
N SER A 23 -10.08 -4.79 -0.25
CA SER A 23 -10.37 -4.11 -1.52
C SER A 23 -9.42 -4.57 -2.61
N VAL A 24 -9.94 -4.71 -3.82
CA VAL A 24 -9.15 -5.02 -5.01
C VAL A 24 -9.28 -3.86 -5.99
N ILE A 25 -8.16 -3.40 -6.52
CA ILE A 25 -8.08 -2.40 -7.58
C ILE A 25 -7.51 -3.11 -8.78
N ASP A 26 -8.34 -3.35 -9.77
CA ASP A 26 -7.95 -4.00 -11.01
C ASP A 26 -7.30 -3.02 -11.99
N ARG A 27 -6.71 -3.58 -13.05
CA ARG A 27 -6.04 -2.81 -14.10
C ARG A 27 -6.96 -1.80 -14.76
N ALA A 28 -8.21 -2.15 -15.04
CA ALA A 28 -9.15 -1.25 -15.68
C ALA A 28 -9.43 -0.01 -14.80
N THR A 29 -9.53 -0.21 -13.49
CA THR A 29 -9.66 0.87 -12.51
C THR A 29 -8.38 1.73 -12.44
N ILE A 30 -7.19 1.10 -12.45
CA ILE A 30 -5.90 1.83 -12.47
C ILE A 30 -5.82 2.73 -13.70
N GLU A 31 -6.06 2.18 -14.89
CA GLU A 31 -6.02 2.92 -16.15
C GLU A 31 -7.08 4.04 -16.22
N ALA A 32 -8.31 3.75 -15.81
CA ALA A 32 -9.38 4.74 -15.81
C ALA A 32 -9.17 5.85 -14.76
N SER A 33 -8.45 5.56 -13.68
CA SER A 33 -8.18 6.52 -12.61
C SER A 33 -7.33 7.69 -13.07
N GLY A 34 -6.43 7.49 -14.03
CA GLY A 34 -5.41 8.47 -14.46
C GLY A 34 -4.51 8.95 -13.31
N ALA A 35 -4.45 8.22 -12.21
CA ALA A 35 -3.61 8.56 -11.06
C ALA A 35 -2.15 8.69 -11.47
N THR A 36 -1.40 9.54 -10.77
CA THR A 36 0.01 9.78 -11.05
C THR A 36 0.92 8.86 -10.24
N GLY A 37 0.50 8.45 -9.05
CA GLY A 37 1.25 7.54 -8.19
C GLY A 37 0.34 6.52 -7.51
N VAL A 38 0.96 5.50 -6.92
CA VAL A 38 0.25 4.48 -6.15
C VAL A 38 -0.50 5.09 -4.98
N ALA A 39 0.09 6.06 -4.29
CA ALA A 39 -0.55 6.75 -3.17
C ALA A 39 -1.82 7.52 -3.58
N ASP A 40 -1.80 8.18 -4.76
CA ASP A 40 -2.95 8.92 -5.29
C ASP A 40 -4.11 8.00 -5.71
N LEU A 41 -3.79 6.75 -6.03
CA LEU A 41 -4.77 5.71 -6.29
C LEU A 41 -5.33 5.15 -4.99
N LEU A 42 -4.45 4.81 -4.02
CA LEU A 42 -4.83 4.16 -2.77
C LEU A 42 -5.67 5.07 -1.86
N VAL A 43 -5.48 6.39 -1.90
CA VAL A 43 -6.30 7.34 -1.11
C VAL A 43 -7.79 7.32 -1.47
N ARG A 44 -8.15 6.71 -2.61
CA ARG A 44 -9.55 6.51 -3.05
C ARG A 44 -10.17 5.23 -2.49
N VAL A 45 -9.36 4.38 -1.87
CA VAL A 45 -9.81 3.14 -1.22
C VAL A 45 -10.37 3.48 0.16
N PRO A 46 -11.50 2.88 0.57
CA PRO A 46 -12.08 3.09 1.90
C PRO A 46 -11.06 2.88 3.02
N GLY A 47 -11.07 3.74 4.04
CA GLY A 47 -10.21 3.65 5.21
C GLY A 47 -8.76 4.11 5.00
N ILE A 48 -8.40 4.67 3.84
CA ILE A 48 -7.04 5.13 3.56
C ILE A 48 -6.98 6.65 3.50
N GLN A 49 -5.99 7.21 4.18
CA GLN A 49 -5.65 8.64 4.19
C GLN A 49 -4.22 8.83 3.72
N MET A 50 -3.95 9.95 3.09
CA MET A 50 -2.61 10.33 2.62
C MET A 50 -2.14 11.61 3.29
N VAL A 51 -0.87 11.61 3.67
CA VAL A 51 -0.11 12.81 4.02
C VAL A 51 1.11 12.84 3.11
N ARG A 52 1.31 13.96 2.42
CA ARG A 52 2.45 14.18 1.54
C ARG A 52 3.07 15.54 1.83
N ASN A 53 4.39 15.59 1.88
CA ASN A 53 5.14 16.82 2.11
C ASN A 53 5.45 17.50 0.77
N GLY A 54 4.41 17.97 0.05
CA GLY A 54 4.55 18.62 -1.24
C GLY A 54 4.15 17.76 -2.44
N GLY A 55 5.01 17.69 -3.46
CA GLY A 55 4.75 17.02 -4.74
C GLY A 55 4.98 15.51 -4.76
N ILE A 56 4.80 14.92 -5.94
CA ILE A 56 5.19 13.54 -6.21
C ILE A 56 6.72 13.42 -6.07
N GLY A 57 7.19 12.31 -5.50
CA GLY A 57 8.62 12.13 -5.15
C GLY A 57 8.98 12.61 -3.75
N ASN A 58 8.12 13.40 -3.10
CA ASN A 58 8.30 13.79 -1.71
C ASN A 58 7.73 12.76 -0.75
N THR A 59 8.26 12.75 0.49
CA THR A 59 7.85 11.83 1.54
C THR A 59 6.33 11.71 1.63
N THR A 60 5.84 10.51 1.40
CA THR A 60 4.42 10.19 1.37
C THR A 60 4.09 9.12 2.40
N SER A 61 3.08 9.36 3.21
CA SER A 61 2.55 8.41 4.20
C SER A 61 1.12 8.04 3.84
N LEU A 62 0.82 6.75 3.81
CA LEU A 62 -0.54 6.23 3.74
C LEU A 62 -0.91 5.63 5.10
N MET A 63 -2.05 6.03 5.60
CA MET A 63 -2.56 5.63 6.92
C MET A 63 -3.82 4.80 6.74
N LEU A 64 -3.72 3.50 7.00
CA LEU A 64 -4.86 2.59 6.97
C LEU A 64 -5.62 2.70 8.28
N ARG A 65 -6.90 3.16 8.24
CA ARG A 65 -7.74 3.40 9.42
C ARG A 65 -7.06 4.29 10.48
N GLY A 66 -6.26 5.26 10.00
CA GLY A 66 -5.49 6.17 10.85
C GLY A 66 -4.20 5.59 11.44
N ALA A 67 -3.93 4.29 11.26
CA ALA A 67 -2.68 3.66 11.69
C ALA A 67 -1.50 4.17 10.86
N ASP A 68 -0.34 4.30 11.49
CA ASP A 68 0.85 4.87 10.84
C ASP A 68 1.30 4.07 9.61
N THR A 69 1.95 4.73 8.65
CA THR A 69 2.46 4.09 7.44
C THR A 69 3.38 2.91 7.73
N ALA A 70 4.13 2.96 8.84
CA ALA A 70 4.99 1.88 9.30
C ALA A 70 4.24 0.60 9.74
N TYR A 71 2.93 0.68 9.95
CA TYR A 71 2.08 -0.45 10.31
C TYR A 71 1.43 -1.13 9.12
N THR A 72 1.80 -0.73 7.91
CA THR A 72 1.32 -1.34 6.67
C THR A 72 2.44 -2.13 6.02
N ALA A 73 2.29 -3.45 5.96
CA ALA A 73 3.21 -4.30 5.22
C ALA A 73 2.91 -4.21 3.71
N VAL A 74 3.95 -3.96 2.91
CA VAL A 74 3.81 -3.87 1.44
C VAL A 74 4.61 -4.96 0.76
N TYR A 75 4.00 -5.59 -0.22
CA TYR A 75 4.61 -6.60 -1.07
C TYR A 75 4.40 -6.27 -2.54
N ILE A 76 5.42 -6.41 -3.34
CA ILE A 76 5.37 -6.28 -4.80
C ILE A 76 5.73 -7.65 -5.39
N ASP A 77 4.79 -8.30 -6.06
CA ASP A 77 4.93 -9.69 -6.55
C ASP A 77 5.42 -10.69 -5.49
N GLY A 78 4.98 -10.52 -4.24
CA GLY A 78 5.41 -11.34 -3.10
C GLY A 78 6.72 -10.91 -2.44
N VAL A 79 7.47 -9.98 -3.04
CA VAL A 79 8.69 -9.41 -2.48
C VAL A 79 8.33 -8.30 -1.48
N ARG A 80 8.77 -8.42 -0.23
CA ARG A 80 8.51 -7.41 0.80
C ARG A 80 9.28 -6.12 0.48
N PHE A 81 8.58 -4.99 0.65
CA PHE A 81 9.13 -3.66 0.46
C PHE A 81 8.86 -2.78 1.68
N SER A 82 9.92 -2.40 2.39
CA SER A 82 9.84 -1.59 3.62
C SER A 82 11.21 -0.98 3.90
N SER A 83 11.26 0.19 4.51
CA SER A 83 12.49 0.87 4.91
C SER A 83 12.83 0.59 6.38
N GLN A 84 14.09 0.44 6.70
CA GLN A 84 14.64 0.38 8.06
C GLN A 84 15.09 1.76 8.56
N SER A 85 14.64 2.85 7.91
CA SER A 85 14.91 4.25 8.28
C SER A 85 14.13 4.70 9.52
N GLY A 86 14.22 5.97 9.87
CA GLY A 86 13.61 6.53 11.08
C GLY A 86 12.09 6.41 11.14
N SER A 87 11.37 6.60 10.05
CA SER A 87 9.92 6.43 9.98
C SER A 87 9.51 4.96 9.84
N GLY A 88 10.34 4.15 9.18
CA GLY A 88 9.97 2.80 8.77
C GLY A 88 8.86 2.78 7.72
N GLY A 89 8.45 1.57 7.33
CA GLY A 89 7.39 1.38 6.33
C GLY A 89 7.87 1.58 4.88
N PRO A 90 6.96 1.52 3.91
CA PRO A 90 7.29 1.63 2.49
C PRO A 90 7.50 3.08 2.05
N SER A 91 8.40 3.30 1.10
CA SER A 91 8.58 4.55 0.36
C SER A 91 7.55 4.59 -0.78
N TRP A 92 6.33 5.04 -0.47
CA TRP A 92 5.20 5.03 -1.42
C TRP A 92 5.46 5.84 -2.69
N GLU A 93 6.24 6.90 -2.58
CA GLU A 93 6.63 7.79 -3.67
C GLU A 93 7.46 7.08 -4.74
N SER A 94 8.22 6.05 -4.38
CA SER A 94 9.12 5.33 -5.30
C SER A 94 8.45 4.17 -6.03
N ILE A 95 7.21 3.78 -5.68
CA ILE A 95 6.52 2.64 -6.27
C ILE A 95 5.88 3.06 -7.61
N PRO A 96 6.34 2.49 -8.77
CA PRO A 96 5.90 2.93 -10.10
C PRO A 96 4.51 2.38 -10.43
N LEU A 97 3.51 3.27 -10.55
CA LEU A 97 2.13 2.88 -10.91
C LEU A 97 2.02 2.25 -12.30
N ALA A 98 2.85 2.66 -13.24
CA ALA A 98 2.82 2.22 -14.64
C ALA A 98 2.98 0.71 -14.83
N MET A 99 3.68 0.04 -13.90
CA MET A 99 3.98 -1.40 -13.95
C MET A 99 2.89 -2.27 -13.34
N ILE A 100 1.91 -1.65 -12.67
CA ILE A 100 0.95 -2.36 -11.82
C ILE A 100 -0.24 -2.84 -12.64
N ASP A 101 -0.60 -4.10 -12.43
CA ASP A 101 -1.79 -4.75 -12.97
C ASP A 101 -2.93 -4.76 -11.95
N ARG A 102 -2.63 -5.06 -10.69
CA ARG A 102 -3.61 -5.17 -9.63
C ARG A 102 -3.03 -4.79 -8.27
N ILE A 103 -3.86 -4.19 -7.41
CA ILE A 103 -3.52 -3.94 -6.00
C ILE A 103 -4.60 -4.57 -5.14
N GLU A 104 -4.19 -5.32 -4.12
CA GLU A 104 -5.05 -5.84 -3.06
C GLU A 104 -4.71 -5.13 -1.74
N VAL A 105 -5.73 -4.59 -1.08
CA VAL A 105 -5.59 -3.87 0.19
C VAL A 105 -6.37 -4.60 1.26
N LEU A 106 -5.66 -5.26 2.15
CA LEU A 106 -6.22 -5.90 3.35
C LEU A 106 -6.14 -4.92 4.51
N ARG A 107 -7.28 -4.55 5.07
CA ARG A 107 -7.37 -3.69 6.25
C ARG A 107 -7.47 -4.53 7.52
N GLY A 108 -6.89 -4.02 8.59
CA GLY A 108 -6.79 -4.73 9.88
C GLY A 108 -5.53 -5.59 10.01
N PRO A 109 -5.21 -6.03 11.21
CA PRO A 109 -3.94 -6.71 11.48
C PRO A 109 -3.88 -8.09 10.82
N ALA A 110 -2.76 -8.32 10.16
CA ALA A 110 -2.45 -9.55 9.47
C ALA A 110 -1.09 -10.15 9.89
N ALA A 111 -0.60 -9.79 11.07
CA ALA A 111 0.71 -10.22 11.56
C ALA A 111 0.80 -11.73 11.76
N ALA A 112 -0.31 -12.41 12.06
CA ALA A 112 -0.36 -13.87 12.13
C ALA A 112 -0.09 -14.56 10.78
N ILE A 113 -0.19 -13.83 9.65
CA ILE A 113 0.09 -14.32 8.31
C ILE A 113 1.41 -13.75 7.79
N TYR A 114 1.64 -12.44 7.97
CA TYR A 114 2.72 -11.68 7.33
C TYR A 114 3.87 -11.31 8.27
N GLY A 115 3.73 -11.56 9.58
CA GLY A 115 4.72 -11.23 10.60
C GLY A 115 4.72 -9.76 10.98
N SER A 116 5.86 -9.27 11.47
CA SER A 116 6.06 -7.89 11.88
C SER A 116 5.65 -6.89 10.78
N ASP A 117 5.15 -5.71 11.21
CA ASP A 117 4.71 -4.55 10.43
C ASP A 117 3.27 -4.63 9.87
N ALA A 118 2.63 -5.82 9.81
CA ALA A 118 1.25 -5.97 9.37
C ALA A 118 0.25 -5.69 10.51
N MET A 119 0.39 -4.54 11.21
CA MET A 119 -0.45 -4.15 12.34
C MET A 119 -1.69 -3.36 11.92
N GLY A 120 -1.59 -2.55 10.86
CA GLY A 120 -2.68 -1.76 10.28
C GLY A 120 -3.30 -2.41 9.06
N GLY A 121 -2.51 -3.20 8.33
CA GLY A 121 -2.94 -3.89 7.12
C GLY A 121 -1.80 -4.37 6.24
N VAL A 122 -2.20 -4.87 5.07
CA VAL A 122 -1.27 -5.34 4.02
C VAL A 122 -1.70 -4.76 2.68
N VAL A 123 -0.75 -4.29 1.91
CA VAL A 123 -0.95 -3.92 0.50
C VAL A 123 -0.10 -4.85 -0.36
N GLN A 124 -0.77 -5.61 -1.21
CA GLN A 124 -0.11 -6.43 -2.23
C GLN A 124 -0.27 -5.80 -3.60
N ILE A 125 0.83 -5.60 -4.26
CA ILE A 125 0.94 -5.02 -5.59
C ILE A 125 1.40 -6.13 -6.52
N PHE A 126 0.68 -6.30 -7.63
CA PHE A 126 1.00 -7.28 -8.65
C PHE A 126 1.34 -6.55 -9.94
N THR A 127 2.51 -6.85 -10.50
CA THR A 127 2.90 -6.37 -11.82
C THR A 127 2.26 -7.22 -12.92
N ARG A 128 2.33 -6.75 -14.17
CA ARG A 128 1.74 -7.45 -15.32
C ARG A 128 2.27 -8.86 -15.49
N ARG A 129 1.40 -9.73 -16.00
CA ARG A 129 1.71 -11.10 -16.40
C ARG A 129 1.35 -11.31 -17.85
N GLY A 130 1.99 -12.27 -18.51
CA GLY A 130 1.50 -12.78 -19.77
C GLY A 130 0.32 -13.72 -19.55
N GLU A 131 -0.86 -13.36 -20.03
CA GLU A 131 -2.08 -14.17 -19.85
C GLU A 131 -2.69 -14.66 -21.16
N GLN A 132 -2.33 -14.02 -22.27
CA GLN A 132 -2.94 -14.23 -23.59
C GLN A 132 -1.86 -14.28 -24.68
N ALA A 133 -2.30 -14.28 -25.93
CA ALA A 133 -1.42 -14.13 -27.10
C ALA A 133 -0.53 -12.87 -26.96
N PRO A 134 0.64 -12.85 -27.58
CA PRO A 134 1.56 -11.73 -27.49
C PRO A 134 0.91 -10.38 -27.80
N THR A 135 1.02 -9.45 -26.88
CA THR A 135 0.50 -8.09 -27.02
C THR A 135 1.59 -7.06 -26.72
N GLY A 136 1.63 -6.02 -27.55
CA GLY A 136 2.45 -4.83 -27.31
C GLY A 136 1.59 -3.67 -26.85
N SER A 137 2.11 -2.80 -26.02
CA SER A 137 1.44 -1.57 -25.59
C SER A 137 2.39 -0.38 -25.61
N LEU A 138 1.87 0.80 -25.99
CA LEU A 138 2.56 2.08 -25.94
C LEU A 138 1.60 3.12 -25.40
N SER A 139 2.03 3.95 -24.47
CA SER A 139 1.24 5.06 -23.96
C SER A 139 2.08 6.32 -23.87
N LEU A 140 1.54 7.43 -24.39
CA LEU A 140 2.15 8.75 -24.30
C LEU A 140 1.17 9.70 -23.62
N GLY A 141 1.63 10.48 -22.66
CA GLY A 141 0.81 11.39 -21.89
C GLY A 141 1.47 12.75 -21.67
N LEU A 142 0.64 13.78 -21.65
CA LEU A 142 1.02 15.15 -21.37
C LEU A 142 0.07 15.76 -20.32
N GLY A 143 0.58 16.61 -19.46
CA GLY A 143 -0.21 17.22 -18.40
C GLY A 143 0.27 18.59 -17.95
N SER A 144 -0.42 19.15 -16.99
CA SER A 144 -0.04 20.39 -16.31
C SER A 144 1.37 20.28 -15.72
N ASN A 145 1.98 21.41 -15.40
CA ASN A 145 3.32 21.49 -14.82
C ASN A 145 4.39 20.79 -15.67
N GLY A 146 4.28 20.87 -17.01
CA GLY A 146 5.24 20.25 -17.92
C GLY A 146 5.27 18.73 -17.83
N THR A 147 4.25 18.08 -17.23
CA THR A 147 4.22 16.61 -17.06
C THR A 147 4.24 15.90 -18.40
N ARG A 148 5.17 14.96 -18.55
CA ARG A 148 5.32 14.07 -19.70
C ARG A 148 5.48 12.64 -19.21
N ARG A 149 4.73 11.72 -19.81
CA ARG A 149 4.78 10.30 -19.49
C ARG A 149 4.91 9.48 -20.75
N ALA A 150 5.81 8.52 -20.76
CA ALA A 150 5.96 7.53 -21.82
C ALA A 150 6.04 6.13 -21.18
N GLN A 151 5.30 5.17 -21.72
CA GLN A 151 5.27 3.79 -21.26
C GLN A 151 5.27 2.87 -22.48
N ALA A 152 6.02 1.78 -22.41
CA ALA A 152 6.00 0.71 -23.38
C ALA A 152 6.02 -0.64 -22.68
N GLY A 153 5.34 -1.62 -23.23
CA GLY A 153 5.29 -2.96 -22.66
C GLY A 153 5.01 -4.03 -23.70
N ILE A 154 5.49 -5.23 -23.41
CA ILE A 154 5.16 -6.45 -24.15
C ILE A 154 4.80 -7.53 -23.14
N SER A 155 3.76 -8.31 -23.43
CA SER A 155 3.38 -9.44 -22.60
C SER A 155 2.75 -10.53 -23.46
N GLY A 156 2.83 -11.79 -23.02
CA GLY A 156 2.20 -12.88 -23.75
C GLY A 156 2.51 -14.25 -23.18
N VAL A 157 1.91 -15.24 -23.80
CA VAL A 157 2.17 -16.67 -23.54
C VAL A 157 2.68 -17.30 -24.83
N HIS A 158 3.78 -18.04 -24.73
CA HIS A 158 4.31 -18.85 -25.80
C HIS A 158 4.65 -20.25 -25.28
N GLN A 159 3.92 -21.25 -25.71
CA GLN A 159 4.03 -22.64 -25.24
C GLN A 159 3.91 -22.74 -23.69
N ALA A 160 4.98 -23.15 -23.02
CA ALA A 160 5.05 -23.31 -21.57
C ALA A 160 5.49 -22.03 -20.84
N TRP A 161 5.80 -20.97 -21.57
CA TRP A 161 6.32 -19.71 -21.04
C TRP A 161 5.26 -18.62 -21.06
N ASP A 162 5.16 -17.85 -20.00
CA ASP A 162 4.51 -16.55 -19.97
C ASP A 162 5.52 -15.48 -19.59
N TYR A 163 5.39 -14.31 -20.20
CA TYR A 163 6.32 -13.20 -20.00
C TYR A 163 5.61 -11.86 -20.03
N ALA A 164 6.16 -10.91 -19.29
CA ALA A 164 5.83 -9.50 -19.39
C ALA A 164 7.08 -8.67 -19.15
N LEU A 165 7.24 -7.61 -19.94
CA LEU A 165 8.29 -6.61 -19.81
C LEU A 165 7.66 -5.25 -20.00
N ASP A 166 7.87 -4.34 -19.05
CA ASP A 166 7.35 -2.98 -19.05
C ASP A 166 8.47 -2.00 -18.71
N ILE A 167 8.45 -0.83 -19.36
CA ILE A 167 9.30 0.31 -19.07
C ILE A 167 8.45 1.59 -19.06
N ALA A 168 8.72 2.49 -18.14
CA ALA A 168 8.06 3.80 -18.09
C ALA A 168 9.04 4.90 -17.68
N SER A 169 8.86 6.07 -18.28
CA SER A 169 9.52 7.30 -17.88
C SER A 169 8.46 8.37 -17.63
N GLU A 170 8.65 9.12 -16.57
CA GLU A 170 7.78 10.25 -16.21
C GLU A 170 8.63 11.42 -15.73
N ARG A 171 8.26 12.62 -16.18
CA ARG A 171 8.89 13.88 -15.77
C ARG A 171 7.84 14.93 -15.53
N SER A 172 8.05 15.81 -14.55
CA SER A 172 7.25 17.00 -14.31
C SER A 172 8.16 18.14 -13.82
N ASP A 173 7.86 19.36 -14.24
CA ASP A 173 8.51 20.56 -13.71
C ASP A 173 8.00 20.90 -12.30
N GLY A 174 6.91 20.24 -11.83
CA GLY A 174 6.36 20.41 -10.50
C GLY A 174 5.75 21.78 -10.24
N PHE A 175 5.60 22.06 -8.97
CA PHE A 175 5.09 23.33 -8.43
C PHE A 175 5.88 23.68 -7.17
N ASP A 176 5.80 24.91 -6.70
CA ASP A 176 6.45 25.35 -5.47
C ASP A 176 5.78 24.67 -4.26
N VAL A 177 6.47 23.68 -3.67
CA VAL A 177 5.91 22.88 -2.57
C VAL A 177 5.99 23.59 -1.22
N ARG A 178 6.87 24.61 -1.09
CA ARG A 178 7.03 25.33 0.16
C ARG A 178 7.41 26.81 -0.07
N PRO A 179 6.45 27.63 -0.54
CA PRO A 179 6.69 29.03 -0.93
C PRO A 179 7.38 29.90 0.12
N SER A 180 7.32 29.51 1.38
CA SER A 180 7.97 30.21 2.49
C SER A 180 9.46 29.92 2.63
N ARG A 181 10.01 28.96 1.85
CA ARG A 181 11.41 28.54 1.92
C ARG A 181 12.20 28.88 0.68
N ASN A 182 11.83 28.31 -0.44
CA ASN A 182 12.45 28.54 -1.74
C ASN A 182 11.33 28.71 -2.78
N PRO A 183 11.13 29.89 -3.38
CA PRO A 183 10.03 30.11 -4.32
C PRO A 183 10.42 29.62 -5.73
N ASP A 184 10.64 28.33 -5.89
CA ASP A 184 10.94 27.68 -7.15
C ASP A 184 9.96 26.53 -7.45
N ARG A 185 10.26 25.70 -8.42
CA ARG A 185 9.42 24.57 -8.78
C ARG A 185 10.12 23.27 -8.42
N ASP A 186 9.42 22.46 -7.60
CA ASP A 186 9.87 21.15 -7.17
C ASP A 186 9.39 20.08 -8.13
N GLY A 187 10.16 19.86 -9.16
CA GLY A 187 9.91 18.86 -10.18
C GLY A 187 10.48 17.49 -9.84
N TYR A 188 10.20 16.51 -10.70
CA TYR A 188 10.81 15.18 -10.60
C TYR A 188 11.03 14.54 -11.96
N ASP A 189 11.99 13.63 -12.02
CA ASP A 189 12.24 12.69 -13.10
C ASP A 189 12.18 11.25 -12.55
N SER A 190 11.53 10.34 -13.26
CA SER A 190 11.43 8.93 -12.87
C SER A 190 11.59 8.01 -14.07
N LEU A 191 12.39 6.95 -13.89
CA LEU A 191 12.53 5.84 -14.82
C LEU A 191 12.28 4.54 -14.07
N SER A 192 11.41 3.70 -14.60
CA SER A 192 11.07 2.42 -13.99
C SER A 192 10.93 1.31 -15.02
N GLY A 193 11.20 0.08 -14.58
CA GLY A 193 11.04 -1.11 -15.39
C GLY A 193 10.62 -2.31 -14.55
N ALA A 194 9.81 -3.19 -15.14
CA ALA A 194 9.42 -4.46 -14.54
C ALA A 194 9.53 -5.59 -15.57
N ALA A 195 9.97 -6.76 -15.12
CA ALA A 195 10.02 -7.96 -15.91
C ALA A 195 9.46 -9.15 -15.12
N ARG A 196 8.65 -9.97 -15.78
CA ARG A 196 8.18 -11.26 -15.25
C ARG A 196 8.37 -12.34 -16.28
N LEU A 197 8.79 -13.49 -15.79
CA LEU A 197 8.93 -14.71 -16.57
C LEU A 197 8.34 -15.86 -15.78
N GLY A 198 7.42 -16.60 -16.40
CA GLY A 198 6.87 -17.82 -15.83
C GLY A 198 7.14 -19.00 -16.75
N TRP A 199 7.51 -20.12 -16.17
CA TRP A 199 7.73 -21.38 -16.87
C TRP A 199 6.88 -22.47 -16.24
N ARG A 200 5.95 -23.02 -17.02
CA ARG A 200 5.17 -24.19 -16.67
C ARG A 200 6.00 -25.43 -17.05
N ILE A 201 6.73 -25.96 -16.06
CA ILE A 201 7.61 -27.13 -16.23
C ILE A 201 6.76 -28.32 -16.68
N ASP A 202 5.62 -28.53 -16.01
CA ASP A 202 4.61 -29.53 -16.34
C ASP A 202 3.23 -29.09 -15.83
N ALA A 203 2.25 -30.00 -15.78
CA ALA A 203 0.89 -29.71 -15.30
C ALA A 203 0.83 -29.39 -13.80
N ARG A 204 1.85 -29.72 -13.01
CA ARG A 204 1.89 -29.62 -11.56
C ARG A 204 2.93 -28.63 -11.05
N HIS A 205 3.95 -28.32 -11.85
CA HIS A 205 5.09 -27.51 -11.43
C HIS A 205 5.22 -26.25 -12.27
N ARG A 206 5.33 -25.11 -11.60
CA ARG A 206 5.58 -23.82 -12.22
C ARG A 206 6.69 -23.09 -11.50
N LEU A 207 7.63 -22.52 -12.25
CA LEU A 207 8.64 -21.59 -11.78
C LEU A 207 8.30 -20.19 -12.30
N SER A 208 8.45 -19.15 -11.49
CA SER A 208 8.30 -17.76 -11.93
C SER A 208 9.36 -16.86 -11.31
N ALA A 209 9.84 -15.92 -12.11
CA ALA A 209 10.77 -14.86 -11.69
C ALA A 209 10.13 -13.51 -11.92
N SER A 210 10.39 -12.56 -11.01
CA SER A 210 9.97 -11.16 -11.11
C SER A 210 11.13 -10.24 -10.80
N LEU A 211 11.21 -9.14 -11.54
CA LEU A 211 12.17 -8.05 -11.33
C LEU A 211 11.43 -6.73 -11.42
N LEU A 212 11.75 -5.80 -10.54
CA LEU A 212 11.28 -4.43 -10.56
C LEU A 212 12.43 -3.50 -10.22
N ALA A 213 12.59 -2.42 -10.99
CA ALA A 213 13.53 -1.34 -10.72
C ALA A 213 12.83 0.00 -10.91
N SER A 214 13.13 0.96 -10.04
CA SER A 214 12.67 2.35 -10.13
C SER A 214 13.78 3.27 -9.66
N ASP A 215 14.06 4.32 -10.43
CA ASP A 215 14.95 5.42 -10.09
C ASP A 215 14.14 6.71 -10.20
N MET A 216 14.13 7.52 -9.14
CA MET A 216 13.42 8.79 -9.06
C MET A 216 14.34 9.85 -8.47
N ASP A 217 14.42 11.00 -9.13
CA ASP A 217 15.11 12.20 -8.65
C ASP A 217 14.07 13.32 -8.52
N ALA A 218 13.84 13.82 -7.30
CA ALA A 218 12.81 14.80 -7.00
C ALA A 218 13.38 15.98 -6.22
N ALA A 219 12.97 17.19 -6.58
CA ALA A 219 13.23 18.40 -5.80
C ALA A 219 12.28 18.50 -4.59
N TYR A 220 12.74 19.13 -3.52
CA TYR A 220 11.95 19.40 -2.32
C TYR A 220 12.56 20.56 -1.51
N ASP A 221 11.80 21.13 -0.59
CA ASP A 221 12.21 22.26 0.24
C ASP A 221 12.30 21.88 1.71
N ASN A 222 13.48 21.62 2.20
CA ASN A 222 13.68 21.37 3.63
C ASN A 222 14.78 22.25 4.24
N SER A 223 15.68 22.79 3.43
CA SER A 223 16.76 23.64 3.91
C SER A 223 16.24 24.87 4.66
N PRO A 224 16.82 25.24 5.80
CA PRO A 224 16.54 26.50 6.46
C PRO A 224 17.12 27.71 5.70
N ARG A 225 18.00 27.48 4.72
CA ARG A 225 18.62 28.52 3.89
C ARG A 225 17.73 28.79 2.67
N LEU A 226 17.43 30.06 2.42
CA LEU A 226 16.71 30.49 1.22
C LEU A 226 17.58 30.25 -0.04
N GLY A 227 16.94 29.85 -1.13
CA GLY A 227 17.60 29.66 -2.43
C GLY A 227 18.47 28.39 -2.51
N VAL A 228 18.23 27.39 -1.66
CA VAL A 228 18.87 26.08 -1.73
C VAL A 228 17.90 25.10 -2.36
N ASP A 229 18.26 24.56 -3.53
CA ASP A 229 17.52 23.49 -4.20
C ASP A 229 17.91 22.15 -3.56
N ASP A 230 17.04 21.65 -2.66
CA ASP A 230 17.19 20.33 -2.06
C ASP A 230 16.68 19.27 -3.05
N ARG A 231 17.44 18.16 -3.19
CA ARG A 231 17.06 17.04 -4.06
C ARG A 231 17.13 15.71 -3.32
N ALA A 232 16.17 14.85 -3.62
CA ALA A 232 16.10 13.50 -3.09
C ALA A 232 16.11 12.47 -4.23
N LYS A 233 17.01 11.49 -4.14
CA LYS A 233 17.05 10.35 -5.06
C LYS A 233 16.58 9.10 -4.36
N HIS A 234 15.58 8.47 -4.94
CA HIS A 234 15.07 7.17 -4.53
C HIS A 234 15.43 6.11 -5.58
N ARG A 235 16.08 5.04 -5.16
CA ARG A 235 16.31 3.85 -5.98
C ARG A 235 15.71 2.65 -5.32
N MET A 236 14.84 1.97 -6.02
CA MET A 236 14.17 0.77 -5.56
C MET A 236 14.45 -0.39 -6.50
N HIS A 237 14.89 -1.51 -5.94
CA HIS A 237 15.02 -2.76 -6.66
C HIS A 237 14.30 -3.87 -5.92
N ALA A 238 13.62 -4.75 -6.64
CA ALA A 238 13.00 -5.95 -6.09
C ALA A 238 13.19 -7.12 -7.04
N ALA A 239 13.53 -8.29 -6.51
CA ALA A 239 13.64 -9.53 -7.26
C ALA A 239 13.02 -10.69 -6.49
N GLY A 240 12.24 -11.50 -7.18
CA GLY A 240 11.58 -12.68 -6.64
C GLY A 240 11.77 -13.89 -7.54
N LEU A 241 11.87 -15.07 -6.92
CA LEU A 241 11.85 -16.37 -7.57
C LEU A 241 10.90 -17.27 -6.80
N ASP A 242 9.84 -17.75 -7.47
CA ASP A 242 8.80 -18.56 -6.88
C ASP A 242 8.70 -19.90 -7.62
N TRP A 243 8.68 -20.99 -6.84
CA TRP A 243 8.34 -22.30 -7.34
C TRP A 243 7.05 -22.76 -6.68
N SER A 244 6.04 -23.13 -7.48
CA SER A 244 4.78 -23.71 -7.03
C SER A 244 4.64 -25.15 -7.53
N ALA A 245 4.16 -26.01 -6.63
CA ALA A 245 3.98 -27.43 -6.88
C ALA A 245 2.59 -27.88 -6.43
N GLN A 246 1.87 -28.62 -7.28
CA GLN A 246 0.63 -29.31 -6.96
C GLN A 246 0.91 -30.80 -6.86
N TRP A 247 1.19 -31.28 -5.64
CA TRP A 247 1.57 -32.67 -5.40
C TRP A 247 0.41 -33.64 -5.61
N SER A 248 -0.80 -33.20 -5.21
CA SER A 248 -2.05 -33.91 -5.41
C SER A 248 -3.19 -32.90 -5.53
N GLU A 249 -4.42 -33.33 -5.78
CA GLU A 249 -5.60 -32.45 -5.75
C GLU A 249 -5.80 -31.72 -4.42
N ARG A 250 -5.27 -32.31 -3.33
CA ARG A 250 -5.44 -31.83 -1.97
C ARG A 250 -4.21 -31.13 -1.39
N TRP A 251 -3.02 -31.28 -1.96
CA TRP A 251 -1.78 -30.75 -1.41
C TRP A 251 -0.99 -29.96 -2.43
N SER A 252 -0.67 -28.74 -2.05
CA SER A 252 0.19 -27.83 -2.81
C SER A 252 1.27 -27.21 -1.94
N SER A 253 2.40 -26.85 -2.56
CA SER A 253 3.52 -26.15 -1.93
C SER A 253 3.92 -24.96 -2.76
N GLN A 254 4.44 -23.93 -2.08
CA GLN A 254 5.08 -22.78 -2.70
C GLN A 254 6.39 -22.49 -1.97
N LEU A 255 7.48 -22.36 -2.71
CA LEU A 255 8.78 -21.92 -2.22
C LEU A 255 9.10 -20.59 -2.90
N ALA A 256 9.40 -19.55 -2.10
CA ALA A 256 9.72 -18.23 -2.60
C ALA A 256 11.05 -17.74 -2.02
N LEU A 257 11.90 -17.21 -2.88
CA LEU A 257 13.13 -16.47 -2.58
C LEU A 257 12.94 -15.04 -3.04
N ASN A 258 13.23 -14.09 -2.19
CA ASN A 258 13.08 -12.69 -2.56
C ASN A 258 14.16 -11.79 -1.96
N THR A 259 14.41 -10.68 -2.65
CA THR A 259 15.28 -9.61 -2.17
C THR A 259 14.74 -8.27 -2.65
N SER A 260 14.86 -7.24 -1.80
CA SER A 260 14.59 -5.86 -2.19
C SER A 260 15.64 -4.92 -1.61
N GLU A 261 15.84 -3.81 -2.30
CA GLU A 261 16.68 -2.70 -1.86
C GLU A 261 15.90 -1.40 -2.01
N ASP A 262 15.94 -0.56 -0.96
CA ASP A 262 15.44 0.81 -0.95
C ASP A 262 16.59 1.73 -0.55
N ARG A 263 17.05 2.56 -1.50
CA ARG A 263 18.13 3.54 -1.31
C ARG A 263 17.57 4.95 -1.46
N TYR A 264 17.79 5.74 -0.43
CA TYR A 264 17.42 7.16 -0.37
C TYR A 264 18.63 8.01 -0.12
N GLU A 265 18.83 9.06 -0.95
CA GLU A 265 19.98 9.96 -0.90
C GLU A 265 19.51 11.40 -1.07
N THR A 266 20.05 12.35 -0.29
CA THR A 266 19.74 13.78 -0.42
C THR A 266 20.98 14.62 -0.71
N THR A 267 20.76 15.75 -1.41
CA THR A 267 21.76 16.80 -1.69
C THR A 267 21.07 18.17 -1.58
N PRO A 268 21.81 19.30 -1.30
CA PRO A 268 23.23 19.40 -1.00
C PRO A 268 23.58 18.95 0.43
N THR A 269 22.59 18.83 1.32
CA THR A 269 22.83 18.25 2.66
C THR A 269 22.91 16.73 2.52
N PRO A 270 24.11 16.12 2.67
CA PRO A 270 24.27 14.72 2.36
C PRO A 270 23.60 13.85 3.43
N TYR A 271 22.67 13.02 3.00
CA TYR A 271 22.09 11.94 3.77
C TYR A 271 21.95 10.72 2.86
N LEU A 272 22.44 9.58 3.30
CA LEU A 272 22.34 8.33 2.57
C LEU A 272 21.85 7.23 3.49
N THR A 273 20.79 6.54 3.09
CA THR A 273 20.31 5.34 3.74
C THR A 273 20.00 4.27 2.71
N THR A 274 20.42 3.04 2.99
CA THR A 274 20.13 1.87 2.15
C THR A 274 19.58 0.78 3.03
N THR A 275 18.34 0.36 2.74
CA THR A 275 17.71 -0.80 3.35
C THR A 275 17.77 -1.96 2.37
N GLN A 276 18.23 -3.13 2.81
CA GLN A 276 18.17 -4.38 2.06
C GLN A 276 17.34 -5.39 2.84
N LEU A 277 16.39 -6.02 2.17
CA LEU A 277 15.56 -7.07 2.74
C LEU A 277 15.77 -8.36 1.93
N ARG A 278 15.90 -9.48 2.61
CA ARG A 278 15.97 -10.81 2.00
C ARG A 278 14.96 -11.73 2.66
N GLY A 279 14.34 -12.59 1.89
CA GLY A 279 13.32 -13.51 2.38
C GLY A 279 13.42 -14.89 1.71
N LEU A 280 13.16 -15.91 2.52
CA LEU A 280 12.89 -17.27 2.09
C LEU A 280 11.59 -17.68 2.76
N SER A 281 10.63 -18.19 2.00
CA SER A 281 9.40 -18.75 2.56
C SER A 281 9.05 -20.07 1.88
N TRP A 282 8.62 -21.03 2.68
CA TRP A 282 8.09 -22.32 2.22
C TRP A 282 6.72 -22.53 2.83
N GLN A 283 5.69 -22.47 2.00
CA GLN A 283 4.29 -22.65 2.38
C GLN A 283 3.76 -23.95 1.84
N ASN A 284 3.00 -24.65 2.67
CA ASN A 284 2.24 -25.84 2.31
C ASN A 284 0.76 -25.62 2.61
N GLN A 285 -0.11 -26.12 1.74
CA GLN A 285 -1.55 -26.05 1.90
C GLN A 285 -2.18 -27.42 1.64
N TRP A 286 -3.04 -27.84 2.55
CA TRP A 286 -3.83 -29.06 2.44
C TRP A 286 -5.32 -28.71 2.41
N ARG A 287 -6.03 -29.19 1.40
CA ARG A 287 -7.48 -29.02 1.22
C ARG A 287 -8.17 -30.32 1.58
N LEU A 288 -9.01 -30.32 2.61
CA LEU A 288 -9.66 -31.49 3.20
C LEU A 288 -11.19 -31.32 3.17
N GLY A 289 -11.76 -31.30 1.97
CA GLY A 289 -13.18 -31.01 1.78
C GLY A 289 -13.53 -29.58 2.17
N ALA A 290 -14.36 -29.41 3.20
CA ALA A 290 -14.75 -28.11 3.74
C ALA A 290 -13.67 -27.42 4.60
N GLN A 291 -12.53 -28.05 4.78
CA GLN A 291 -11.43 -27.56 5.61
C GLN A 291 -10.18 -27.32 4.77
N SER A 292 -9.36 -26.36 5.21
CA SER A 292 -8.02 -26.13 4.66
C SER A 292 -7.05 -25.86 5.80
N LEU A 293 -5.89 -26.51 5.72
CA LEU A 293 -4.77 -26.30 6.63
C LEU A 293 -3.63 -25.65 5.84
N SER A 294 -2.89 -24.75 6.48
CA SER A 294 -1.66 -24.21 5.91
C SER A 294 -0.54 -24.20 6.96
N ALA A 295 0.68 -24.42 6.50
CA ALA A 295 1.89 -24.27 7.31
C ALA A 295 2.93 -23.52 6.50
N THR A 296 3.53 -22.49 7.10
CA THR A 296 4.55 -21.65 6.45
C THR A 296 5.78 -21.57 7.34
N LEU A 297 6.93 -21.90 6.78
CA LEU A 297 8.24 -21.60 7.35
C LEU A 297 8.80 -20.36 6.63
N GLU A 298 9.33 -19.42 7.39
CA GLU A 298 9.86 -18.18 6.85
C GLU A 298 11.17 -17.82 7.54
N ARG A 299 12.14 -17.35 6.72
CA ARG A 299 13.33 -16.65 7.20
C ARG A 299 13.42 -15.31 6.53
N ARG A 300 13.65 -14.26 7.31
CA ARG A 300 13.81 -12.89 6.86
C ARG A 300 15.10 -12.29 7.41
N GLU A 301 15.78 -11.50 6.62
CA GLU A 301 16.91 -10.66 7.01
C GLU A 301 16.65 -9.22 6.60
N ASP A 302 16.73 -8.30 7.55
CA ASP A 302 16.65 -6.86 7.36
C ASP A 302 18.06 -6.28 7.59
N ALA A 303 18.58 -5.45 6.66
CA ALA A 303 19.85 -4.78 6.78
C ALA A 303 19.69 -3.28 6.55
N LEU A 304 20.42 -2.47 7.30
CA LEU A 304 20.47 -1.02 7.16
C LEU A 304 21.94 -0.56 7.08
N GLN A 305 22.22 0.23 6.05
CA GLN A 305 23.44 1.03 5.92
C GLN A 305 23.06 2.51 5.92
N ASN A 306 23.48 3.21 6.98
CA ASN A 306 23.31 4.66 7.14
C ASN A 306 24.46 5.14 8.04
N ALA A 307 25.56 5.54 7.47
CA ALA A 307 26.81 5.81 8.19
C ALA A 307 26.61 6.65 9.47
N PRO A 308 27.10 6.22 10.65
CA PRO A 308 27.99 5.08 10.87
C PRO A 308 27.29 3.72 11.08
N ILE A 309 25.96 3.62 10.85
CA ILE A 309 25.19 2.40 11.06
C ILE A 309 25.46 1.43 9.90
N ASP A 310 25.89 0.21 10.25
CA ASP A 310 25.88 -0.98 9.39
C ASP A 310 25.40 -2.16 10.25
N ARG A 311 24.12 -2.48 10.14
CA ARG A 311 23.45 -3.44 11.03
C ARG A 311 22.52 -4.36 10.26
N LYS A 312 22.39 -5.59 10.78
CA LYS A 312 21.49 -6.61 10.26
C LYS A 312 20.71 -7.25 11.39
N ARG A 313 19.51 -7.68 11.08
CA ARG A 313 18.63 -8.43 11.96
C ARG A 313 18.02 -9.58 11.18
N ALA A 314 17.99 -10.79 11.78
CA ALA A 314 17.35 -11.96 11.20
C ALA A 314 16.12 -12.36 12.01
N GLN A 315 15.12 -12.90 11.33
CA GLN A 315 13.88 -13.38 11.93
C GLN A 315 13.50 -14.72 11.28
N ASN A 316 13.24 -15.74 12.07
CA ASN A 316 12.68 -17.01 11.63
C ASN A 316 11.24 -17.12 12.11
N ALA A 317 10.37 -17.77 11.35
CA ALA A 317 8.98 -17.89 11.76
C ALA A 317 8.35 -19.20 11.30
N LEU A 318 7.40 -19.67 12.12
CA LEU A 318 6.45 -20.72 11.79
C LEU A 318 5.04 -20.15 11.91
N ALA A 319 4.26 -20.25 10.84
CA ALA A 319 2.84 -19.88 10.84
C ALA A 319 1.97 -21.08 10.48
N LEU A 320 0.85 -21.24 11.19
CA LEU A 320 -0.15 -22.27 10.98
C LEU A 320 -1.50 -21.62 10.74
N GLY A 321 -2.21 -22.08 9.72
CA GLY A 321 -3.53 -21.59 9.37
C GLY A 321 -4.55 -22.71 9.26
N TYR A 322 -5.76 -22.43 9.72
CA TYR A 322 -6.92 -23.29 9.59
C TYR A 322 -8.10 -22.48 9.04
N GLN A 323 -8.76 -23.04 8.06
CA GLN A 323 -9.99 -22.51 7.50
C GLN A 323 -11.04 -23.62 7.44
N TRP A 324 -12.27 -23.28 7.77
CA TRP A 324 -13.40 -24.18 7.70
C TRP A 324 -14.65 -23.44 7.26
N HIS A 325 -15.46 -24.09 6.45
CA HIS A 325 -16.80 -23.61 6.07
C HIS A 325 -17.80 -24.76 6.06
N ALA A 326 -18.97 -24.55 6.62
CA ALA A 326 -20.06 -25.49 6.58
C ALA A 326 -21.40 -24.76 6.58
N GLY A 327 -22.17 -24.92 5.50
CA GLY A 327 -23.42 -24.18 5.31
C GLY A 327 -23.18 -22.67 5.39
N ALA A 328 -23.85 -22.01 6.34
CA ALA A 328 -23.75 -20.57 6.55
C ALA A 328 -22.55 -20.15 7.44
N GLN A 329 -21.76 -21.08 7.95
CA GLN A 329 -20.71 -20.80 8.93
C GLN A 329 -19.34 -20.83 8.28
N HIS A 330 -18.49 -19.88 8.65
CA HIS A 330 -17.11 -19.73 8.18
C HIS A 330 -16.18 -19.44 9.36
N LEU A 331 -15.07 -20.12 9.45
CA LEU A 331 -14.05 -19.93 10.48
C LEU A 331 -12.67 -19.82 9.85
N GLN A 332 -11.87 -18.87 10.31
CA GLN A 332 -10.47 -18.74 9.97
C GLN A 332 -9.67 -18.52 11.26
N ALA A 333 -8.65 -19.33 11.48
CA ALA A 333 -7.73 -19.22 12.63
C ALA A 333 -6.30 -19.23 12.12
N GLN A 334 -5.46 -18.36 12.68
CA GLN A 334 -4.03 -18.26 12.35
C GLN A 334 -3.24 -18.14 13.64
N LEU A 335 -2.12 -18.84 13.70
CA LEU A 335 -1.13 -18.76 14.79
C LEU A 335 0.25 -18.62 14.17
N ARG A 336 1.08 -17.77 14.73
CA ARG A 336 2.44 -17.56 14.28
C ARG A 336 3.39 -17.37 15.46
N HIS A 337 4.54 -17.99 15.38
CA HIS A 337 5.69 -17.75 16.23
C HIS A 337 6.83 -17.18 15.39
N ASP A 338 7.32 -16.01 15.78
CA ASP A 338 8.51 -15.36 15.23
C ASP A 338 9.62 -15.41 16.26
N ASP A 339 10.83 -15.80 15.84
CA ASP A 339 12.06 -15.74 16.63
C ASP A 339 13.00 -14.71 15.99
N ASP A 340 13.10 -13.54 16.63
CA ASP A 340 13.89 -12.39 16.17
C ASP A 340 15.25 -12.39 16.88
N SER A 341 16.33 -12.20 16.12
CA SER A 341 17.70 -12.23 16.65
C SER A 341 18.01 -11.17 17.71
N GLU A 342 17.19 -10.13 17.81
CA GLU A 342 17.35 -9.02 18.77
C GLU A 342 16.29 -9.02 19.88
N PHE A 343 15.09 -9.52 19.61
CA PHE A 343 13.94 -9.42 20.51
C PHE A 343 13.44 -10.78 21.00
N GLY A 344 14.02 -11.89 20.50
CA GLY A 344 13.58 -13.26 20.82
C GLY A 344 12.18 -13.58 20.31
N GLY A 345 11.52 -14.54 20.95
CA GLY A 345 10.25 -15.09 20.54
C GLY A 345 9.07 -14.14 20.69
N LYS A 346 8.22 -14.06 19.66
CA LYS A 346 6.94 -13.35 19.65
C LYS A 346 5.84 -14.24 19.07
N ASN A 347 4.69 -14.29 19.75
CA ASN A 347 3.52 -15.03 19.29
C ASN A 347 2.45 -14.07 18.83
N THR A 348 1.86 -14.34 17.66
CA THR A 348 0.68 -13.62 17.14
C THR A 348 -0.39 -14.61 16.71
N GLY A 349 -1.64 -14.18 16.77
CA GLY A 349 -2.76 -15.01 16.35
C GLY A 349 -3.91 -14.18 15.85
N SER A 350 -4.76 -14.79 15.03
CA SER A 350 -6.05 -14.22 14.63
C SER A 350 -7.13 -15.28 14.58
N LEU A 351 -8.33 -14.89 14.94
CA LEU A 351 -9.54 -15.69 14.84
C LEU A 351 -10.62 -14.85 14.19
N SER A 352 -11.16 -15.34 13.08
CA SER A 352 -12.27 -14.70 12.37
C SER A 352 -13.41 -15.70 12.22
N TYR A 353 -14.62 -15.25 12.54
CA TYR A 353 -15.85 -16.00 12.35
C TYR A 353 -16.79 -15.21 11.43
N GLY A 354 -17.42 -15.91 10.49
CA GLY A 354 -18.40 -15.37 9.57
C GLY A 354 -19.69 -16.19 9.60
N TYR A 355 -20.83 -15.53 9.50
CA TYR A 355 -22.11 -16.16 9.41
C TYR A 355 -22.93 -15.53 8.26
N ASP A 356 -23.39 -16.36 7.32
CA ASP A 356 -24.26 -15.95 6.24
C ASP A 356 -25.70 -15.84 6.76
N LEU A 357 -26.11 -14.62 7.13
CA LEU A 357 -27.46 -14.30 7.58
C LEU A 357 -28.51 -14.62 6.50
N THR A 358 -28.12 -14.40 5.26
CA THR A 358 -28.83 -14.77 4.05
C THR A 358 -27.78 -15.04 2.96
N PRO A 359 -28.15 -15.58 1.78
CA PRO A 359 -27.21 -15.73 0.66
C PRO A 359 -26.54 -14.42 0.18
N ARG A 360 -27.03 -13.27 0.62
CA ARG A 360 -26.55 -11.94 0.23
C ARG A 360 -25.88 -11.17 1.38
N TRP A 361 -26.17 -11.53 2.61
CA TRP A 361 -25.69 -10.83 3.79
C TRP A 361 -24.80 -11.73 4.65
N ARG A 362 -23.60 -11.27 4.94
CA ARG A 362 -22.67 -11.93 5.87
C ARG A 362 -22.28 -10.99 7.01
N ALA A 363 -22.41 -11.48 8.23
CA ALA A 363 -21.81 -10.86 9.42
C ALA A 363 -20.45 -11.50 9.71
N THR A 364 -19.47 -10.70 10.15
CA THR A 364 -18.13 -11.16 10.50
C THR A 364 -17.69 -10.59 11.83
N ALA A 365 -16.90 -11.35 12.58
CA ALA A 365 -16.20 -10.89 13.78
C ALA A 365 -14.76 -11.39 13.73
N THR A 366 -13.79 -10.50 14.04
CA THR A 366 -12.36 -10.82 14.03
C THR A 366 -11.71 -10.29 15.29
N ALA A 367 -10.87 -11.13 15.92
CA ALA A 367 -9.94 -10.75 16.97
C ALA A 367 -8.53 -11.12 16.53
N ALA A 368 -7.56 -10.20 16.69
CA ALA A 368 -6.19 -10.46 16.28
C ALA A 368 -5.18 -9.74 17.17
N THR A 369 -3.98 -10.33 17.25
CA THR A 369 -2.79 -9.71 17.82
C THR A 369 -1.76 -9.45 16.74
N ALA A 370 -0.94 -8.43 16.94
CA ALA A 370 0.12 -8.05 16.02
C ALA A 370 1.32 -7.49 16.79
N PHE A 371 2.48 -7.44 16.15
CA PHE A 371 3.65 -6.74 16.69
C PHE A 371 4.44 -6.08 15.57
N ARG A 372 5.27 -5.11 15.95
CA ARG A 372 6.25 -4.50 15.07
C ARG A 372 7.58 -4.34 15.81
N ALA A 373 8.65 -4.85 15.24
CA ALA A 373 9.99 -4.61 15.73
C ALA A 373 10.43 -3.18 15.36
N PRO A 374 11.08 -2.42 16.27
CA PRO A 374 11.68 -1.13 15.95
C PRO A 374 12.63 -1.25 14.76
N THR A 375 12.74 -0.21 13.94
CA THR A 375 13.69 -0.22 12.82
C THR A 375 15.13 -0.21 13.33
N LEU A 376 16.08 -0.63 12.49
CA LEU A 376 17.50 -0.57 12.83
C LEU A 376 17.97 0.89 13.05
N PHE A 377 17.40 1.86 12.32
CA PHE A 377 17.68 3.27 12.56
C PHE A 377 17.16 3.76 13.90
N GLN A 378 15.94 3.39 14.28
CA GLN A 378 15.34 3.76 15.58
C GLN A 378 16.16 3.23 16.75
N ARG A 379 16.88 2.12 16.57
CA ARG A 379 17.73 1.55 17.63
C ARG A 379 19.17 2.08 17.64
N PHE A 380 19.78 2.26 16.48
CA PHE A 380 21.23 2.39 16.36
C PHE A 380 21.72 3.75 15.81
N SER A 381 20.80 4.66 15.42
CA SER A 381 21.19 6.01 15.01
C SER A 381 21.64 6.88 16.21
N SER A 382 22.17 8.07 15.92
CA SER A 382 22.47 9.09 16.94
C SER A 382 21.23 9.53 17.72
N TYR A 383 20.04 9.29 17.19
CA TYR A 383 18.72 9.51 17.81
C TYR A 383 18.13 8.23 18.38
N GLY A 384 18.81 7.13 18.25
CA GLY A 384 18.30 5.79 18.58
C GLY A 384 18.38 5.45 20.06
N SER A 385 17.67 4.39 20.41
CA SER A 385 17.76 3.78 21.74
C SER A 385 17.76 2.26 21.61
N ALA A 386 18.81 1.62 22.11
CA ALA A 386 18.90 0.16 22.19
C ALA A 386 17.86 -0.46 23.15
N ALA A 387 17.28 0.34 24.05
CA ALA A 387 16.24 -0.07 25.01
C ALA A 387 14.84 -0.16 24.41
N LEU A 388 14.63 0.20 23.13
CA LEU A 388 13.35 0.07 22.47
C LEU A 388 12.89 -1.38 22.43
N THR A 389 11.62 -1.60 22.74
CA THR A 389 10.94 -2.90 22.69
C THR A 389 10.00 -2.96 21.49
N PRO A 390 9.63 -4.17 21.01
CA PRO A 390 8.62 -4.30 19.97
C PRO A 390 7.27 -3.73 20.40
N GLU A 391 6.65 -2.99 19.49
CA GLU A 391 5.29 -2.50 19.60
C GLU A 391 4.31 -3.67 19.53
N ASN A 392 3.24 -3.65 20.31
CA ASN A 392 2.26 -4.73 20.37
C ASN A 392 0.85 -4.19 20.05
N GLY A 393 0.14 -4.87 19.15
CA GLY A 393 -1.21 -4.53 18.71
C GLY A 393 -2.25 -5.56 19.16
N ARG A 394 -3.46 -5.07 19.53
CA ARG A 394 -4.66 -5.89 19.76
C ARG A 394 -5.81 -5.28 18.99
N ASN A 395 -6.45 -6.07 18.17
CA ASN A 395 -7.52 -5.63 17.28
C ASN A 395 -8.80 -6.42 17.53
N LEU A 396 -9.94 -5.71 17.42
CA LEU A 396 -11.29 -6.28 17.34
C LEU A 396 -12.02 -5.62 16.18
N GLU A 397 -12.67 -6.41 15.34
CA GLU A 397 -13.47 -5.94 14.21
C GLU A 397 -14.82 -6.65 14.13
N LEU A 398 -15.85 -5.89 13.78
CA LEU A 398 -17.18 -6.40 13.42
C LEU A 398 -17.54 -5.88 12.04
N GLY A 399 -17.91 -6.79 11.15
CA GLY A 399 -18.23 -6.49 9.77
C GLY A 399 -19.62 -6.95 9.39
N LEU A 400 -20.26 -6.21 8.50
CA LEU A 400 -21.48 -6.60 7.80
C LEU A 400 -21.27 -6.36 6.31
N ARG A 401 -21.49 -7.38 5.47
CA ARG A 401 -21.34 -7.30 4.02
C ARG A 401 -22.61 -7.72 3.32
N TYR A 402 -22.93 -7.00 2.27
CA TYR A 402 -23.96 -7.32 1.30
C TYR A 402 -23.35 -7.46 -0.08
N GLN A 403 -23.75 -8.50 -0.80
CA GLN A 403 -23.36 -8.74 -2.19
C GLN A 403 -24.56 -9.27 -2.97
N ALA A 404 -24.94 -8.59 -4.04
CA ALA A 404 -26.00 -9.05 -4.95
C ALA A 404 -25.66 -8.63 -6.39
N GLY A 405 -25.15 -9.55 -7.18
CA GLY A 405 -24.70 -9.25 -8.54
C GLY A 405 -23.59 -8.18 -8.55
N ARG A 406 -23.92 -6.99 -9.07
CA ARG A 406 -22.99 -5.85 -9.14
C ARG A 406 -23.12 -4.88 -7.97
N ASP A 407 -24.08 -5.11 -7.08
CA ASP A 407 -24.30 -4.27 -5.91
C ASP A 407 -23.55 -4.85 -4.71
N ALA A 408 -22.75 -4.02 -4.07
CA ALA A 408 -22.00 -4.39 -2.89
C ALA A 408 -22.10 -3.28 -1.85
N PHE A 409 -22.20 -3.69 -0.57
CA PHE A 409 -22.12 -2.79 0.56
C PHE A 409 -21.33 -3.45 1.68
N SER A 410 -20.56 -2.66 2.43
CA SER A 410 -19.86 -3.11 3.64
C SER A 410 -19.90 -2.05 4.72
N ALA A 411 -20.02 -2.52 5.96
CA ALA A 411 -19.84 -1.71 7.15
C ALA A 411 -18.89 -2.46 8.08
N THR A 412 -17.79 -1.82 8.48
CA THR A 412 -16.82 -2.43 9.40
C THR A 412 -16.56 -1.48 10.56
N ALA A 413 -16.89 -1.91 11.78
CA ALA A 413 -16.48 -1.26 13.01
C ALA A 413 -15.19 -1.90 13.52
N TYR A 414 -14.24 -1.09 13.96
CA TYR A 414 -12.93 -1.59 14.37
C TYR A 414 -12.40 -0.84 15.60
N ARG A 415 -11.59 -1.55 16.37
CA ARG A 415 -10.79 -0.99 17.48
C ARG A 415 -9.44 -1.68 17.53
N ASN A 416 -8.38 -0.91 17.29
CA ASN A 416 -7.00 -1.37 17.36
C ASN A 416 -6.26 -0.58 18.43
N ARG A 417 -5.67 -1.26 19.42
CA ARG A 417 -4.84 -0.69 20.48
C ARG A 417 -3.41 -1.11 20.29
N ILE A 418 -2.50 -0.14 20.27
CA ILE A 418 -1.06 -0.34 20.18
C ILE A 418 -0.43 0.12 21.48
N SER A 419 0.34 -0.75 22.12
CA SER A 419 1.19 -0.44 23.28
C SER A 419 2.66 -0.43 22.87
N ASP A 420 3.48 0.26 23.67
CA ASP A 420 4.91 0.42 23.44
C ASP A 420 5.26 1.11 22.11
N GLN A 421 4.35 1.98 21.63
CA GLN A 421 4.56 2.69 20.37
C GLN A 421 5.87 3.46 20.36
N VAL A 422 6.67 3.27 19.31
CA VAL A 422 7.93 4.00 19.11
C VAL A 422 7.64 5.36 18.49
N SER A 423 8.03 6.41 19.16
CA SER A 423 7.90 7.78 18.67
C SER A 423 9.18 8.58 18.89
N PHE A 424 9.42 9.56 18.02
CA PHE A 424 10.51 10.52 18.23
C PHE A 424 10.03 11.63 19.17
N GLN A 425 10.79 11.88 20.25
CA GLN A 425 10.46 12.93 21.20
C GLN A 425 11.63 13.91 21.35
N THR A 426 11.35 15.19 21.18
CA THR A 426 12.28 16.27 21.48
C THR A 426 12.33 16.49 22.98
N GLY A 427 13.54 16.65 23.55
CA GLY A 427 13.70 16.96 24.98
C GLY A 427 13.38 15.80 25.94
N ALA A 428 13.23 14.55 25.45
CA ALA A 428 13.04 13.38 26.30
C ALA A 428 14.28 13.16 27.19
N ARG A 429 14.05 12.78 28.45
CA ARG A 429 15.16 12.49 29.39
C ARG A 429 15.91 11.25 28.94
N GLY A 430 17.24 11.28 29.02
CA GLY A 430 18.10 10.14 28.66
C GLY A 430 18.45 10.03 27.18
N CYS A 431 18.05 11.00 26.35
CA CYS A 431 18.52 11.08 24.96
C CYS A 431 20.02 11.42 24.88
N ALA A 432 20.74 10.71 24.03
CA ALA A 432 22.12 11.05 23.70
C ALA A 432 22.20 12.35 22.85
N SER A 433 21.19 12.59 22.01
CA SER A 433 21.08 13.80 21.18
C SER A 433 20.27 14.90 21.87
N SER A 434 20.78 16.14 21.81
CA SER A 434 20.04 17.33 22.27
C SER A 434 18.78 17.63 21.44
N GLN A 435 18.67 17.09 20.25
CA GLN A 435 17.50 17.25 19.39
C GLN A 435 16.35 16.30 19.74
N GLY A 436 16.61 15.27 20.56
CA GLY A 436 15.65 14.26 20.96
C GLY A 436 16.08 12.84 20.59
N CYS A 437 15.25 11.86 20.90
CA CYS A 437 15.49 10.47 20.56
C CYS A 437 14.19 9.67 20.40
N TYR A 438 14.31 8.45 19.85
CA TYR A 438 13.23 7.49 19.81
C TYR A 438 13.03 6.86 21.18
N VAL A 439 11.77 6.80 21.60
CA VAL A 439 11.37 6.24 22.90
C VAL A 439 10.14 5.36 22.72
N SER A 440 10.06 4.29 23.48
CA SER A 440 8.82 3.51 23.62
C SER A 440 7.94 4.25 24.63
N VAL A 441 6.98 4.99 24.15
CA VAL A 441 6.02 5.70 24.98
C VAL A 441 4.63 5.34 24.54
N ALA A 442 3.73 5.41 25.46
CA ALA A 442 2.32 5.55 25.19
C ALA A 442 1.61 4.37 24.48
N GLN A 443 0.34 4.39 24.69
CA GLN A 443 -0.64 3.62 23.96
C GLN A 443 -1.22 4.49 22.87
N ALA A 444 -1.41 3.94 21.68
CA ALA A 444 -2.23 4.56 20.64
C ALA A 444 -3.51 3.75 20.46
N GLU A 445 -4.63 4.42 20.33
CA GLU A 445 -5.92 3.80 20.07
C GLU A 445 -6.48 4.31 18.75
N TYR A 446 -6.80 3.36 17.85
CA TYR A 446 -7.42 3.60 16.56
C TYR A 446 -8.79 2.92 16.57
N GLN A 447 -9.87 3.69 16.54
CA GLN A 447 -11.23 3.16 16.50
C GLN A 447 -12.07 3.91 15.49
N GLY A 448 -13.03 3.21 14.88
CA GLY A 448 -13.87 3.84 13.88
C GLY A 448 -14.83 2.91 13.20
N VAL A 449 -15.49 3.48 12.20
CA VAL A 449 -16.41 2.78 11.31
C VAL A 449 -16.08 3.18 9.87
N THR A 450 -15.87 2.19 9.02
CA THR A 450 -15.76 2.35 7.56
C THR A 450 -17.04 1.83 6.91
N LEU A 451 -17.71 2.67 6.13
CA LEU A 451 -18.83 2.32 5.27
C LEU A 451 -18.36 2.40 3.82
N ALA A 452 -18.65 1.40 3.02
CA ALA A 452 -18.34 1.43 1.60
C ALA A 452 -19.44 0.73 0.80
N GLY A 453 -19.67 1.20 -0.42
CA GLY A 453 -20.66 0.57 -1.29
C GLY A 453 -20.48 0.93 -2.75
N SER A 454 -20.97 0.05 -3.61
CA SER A 454 -21.12 0.29 -5.04
C SER A 454 -22.42 -0.29 -5.55
N THR A 455 -23.03 0.41 -6.51
CA THR A 455 -24.29 -0.02 -7.14
C THR A 455 -24.35 0.42 -8.60
N HIS A 456 -25.18 -0.25 -9.37
CA HIS A 456 -25.50 0.11 -10.75
C HIS A 456 -26.96 0.53 -10.85
N ALA A 457 -27.21 1.83 -11.01
CA ALA A 457 -28.54 2.39 -11.13
C ALA A 457 -28.63 3.31 -12.34
N ALA A 458 -29.72 3.21 -13.12
CA ALA A 458 -29.98 4.03 -14.29
C ALA A 458 -28.82 4.12 -15.31
N GLY A 459 -28.12 3.00 -15.55
CA GLY A 459 -26.97 2.93 -16.47
C GLY A 459 -25.69 3.61 -15.95
N THR A 460 -25.66 4.01 -14.68
CA THR A 460 -24.51 4.63 -14.00
C THR A 460 -24.02 3.70 -12.91
N ARG A 461 -22.69 3.51 -12.85
CA ARG A 461 -22.03 2.86 -11.71
C ARG A 461 -21.73 3.93 -10.67
N TRP A 462 -22.23 3.73 -9.48
CA TRP A 462 -21.96 4.56 -8.31
C TRP A 462 -21.03 3.83 -7.34
N HIS A 463 -20.15 4.56 -6.67
CA HIS A 463 -19.39 4.04 -5.53
C HIS A 463 -19.23 5.15 -4.49
N ALA A 464 -19.23 4.76 -3.23
CA ALA A 464 -19.04 5.69 -2.12
C ALA A 464 -18.28 5.02 -0.98
N SER A 465 -17.53 5.81 -0.24
CA SER A 465 -17.01 5.44 1.08
C SER A 465 -17.18 6.58 2.06
N LEU A 466 -17.37 6.22 3.32
CA LEU A 466 -17.45 7.15 4.43
C LEU A 466 -16.75 6.53 5.64
N ASP A 467 -15.76 7.24 6.14
CA ASP A 467 -14.93 6.81 7.25
C ASP A 467 -15.08 7.75 8.44
N PHE A 468 -15.40 7.17 9.59
CA PHE A 468 -15.34 7.83 10.89
C PHE A 468 -14.15 7.25 11.66
N ASN A 469 -13.17 8.08 12.02
CA ASN A 469 -11.92 7.65 12.62
C ASN A 469 -11.62 8.47 13.87
N ALA A 470 -11.30 7.80 14.97
CA ALA A 470 -10.76 8.41 16.17
C ALA A 470 -9.42 7.74 16.50
N ALA A 471 -8.34 8.35 16.00
CA ALA A 471 -6.97 7.98 16.33
C ALA A 471 -6.48 8.86 17.46
N ARG A 472 -6.20 8.28 18.64
CA ARG A 472 -5.84 9.01 19.85
C ARG A 472 -4.59 8.46 20.52
N ASP A 473 -3.85 9.36 21.13
CA ASP A 473 -2.85 9.03 22.14
C ASP A 473 -3.55 8.54 23.41
N GLY A 474 -3.22 7.34 23.87
CA GLY A 474 -3.88 6.70 25.02
C GLY A 474 -3.51 7.31 26.36
N ALA A 475 -2.40 8.03 26.46
CA ALA A 475 -1.96 8.68 27.68
C ALA A 475 -2.58 10.08 27.86
N THR A 476 -2.62 10.86 26.77
CA THR A 476 -3.10 12.25 26.79
C THR A 476 -4.56 12.38 26.37
N GLY A 477 -5.12 11.40 25.64
CA GLY A 477 -6.44 11.45 25.03
C GLY A 477 -6.52 12.37 23.81
N LEU A 478 -5.44 13.07 23.44
CA LEU A 478 -5.36 13.95 22.28
C LEU A 478 -5.42 13.16 20.97
N TYR A 479 -5.87 13.81 19.91
CA TYR A 479 -5.86 13.21 18.58
C TYR A 479 -4.44 13.12 18.02
N LEU A 480 -4.12 12.00 17.42
CA LEU A 480 -2.86 11.84 16.70
C LEU A 480 -2.81 12.81 15.49
N ALA A 481 -1.64 13.39 15.26
CA ALA A 481 -1.44 14.41 14.23
C ALA A 481 -1.79 13.90 12.82
N ARG A 482 -2.33 14.78 11.98
CA ARG A 482 -2.62 14.57 10.55
C ARG A 482 -3.69 13.52 10.25
N ARG A 483 -4.52 13.12 11.23
CA ARG A 483 -5.63 12.15 11.06
C ARG A 483 -6.97 12.88 11.12
N PRO A 484 -7.69 13.04 9.97
CA PRO A 484 -9.05 13.57 9.99
C PRO A 484 -10.01 12.59 10.65
N ARG A 485 -10.98 13.13 11.34
CA ARG A 485 -12.02 12.33 12.02
C ARG A 485 -13.07 11.78 11.06
N GLN A 486 -13.24 12.44 9.92
CA GLN A 486 -14.18 12.05 8.88
C GLN A 486 -13.54 12.31 7.53
N PHE A 487 -13.69 11.37 6.63
CA PHE A 487 -13.26 11.50 5.23
C PHE A 487 -14.01 10.48 4.39
N GLY A 488 -13.94 10.63 3.08
CA GLY A 488 -14.61 9.70 2.19
C GLY A 488 -14.47 10.05 0.74
N THR A 489 -15.10 9.22 -0.08
CA THR A 489 -15.17 9.36 -1.53
C THR A 489 -16.60 9.14 -2.00
N LEU A 490 -16.98 9.82 -3.07
CA LEU A 490 -18.20 9.55 -3.84
C LEU A 490 -17.84 9.63 -5.31
N GLY A 491 -18.16 8.63 -6.08
CA GLY A 491 -17.90 8.63 -7.50
C GLY A 491 -19.01 8.02 -8.32
N ALA A 492 -19.09 8.47 -9.57
CA ALA A 492 -20.02 8.00 -10.57
C ALA A 492 -19.32 7.79 -11.90
N SER A 493 -19.67 6.73 -12.63
CA SER A 493 -19.20 6.54 -14.00
C SER A 493 -20.28 6.01 -14.91
N ARG A 494 -20.30 6.51 -16.17
CA ARG A 494 -21.31 6.19 -17.17
C ARG A 494 -20.75 6.26 -18.58
N SER A 495 -21.21 5.35 -19.44
CA SER A 495 -20.93 5.41 -20.88
C SER A 495 -21.98 6.24 -21.59
N ILE A 496 -21.57 7.31 -22.29
CA ILE A 496 -22.44 8.22 -23.07
C ILE A 496 -21.75 8.48 -24.40
N ALA A 497 -22.42 8.24 -25.51
CA ALA A 497 -21.95 8.51 -26.88
C ALA A 497 -20.53 7.95 -27.17
N GLY A 498 -20.23 6.75 -26.68
CA GLY A 498 -18.94 6.09 -26.88
C GLY A 498 -17.80 6.60 -25.98
N TRP A 499 -18.08 7.54 -25.10
CA TRP A 499 -17.19 7.98 -24.02
C TRP A 499 -17.56 7.32 -22.70
N GLN A 500 -16.57 6.87 -21.95
CA GLN A 500 -16.70 6.52 -20.55
C GLN A 500 -16.37 7.76 -19.70
N TRP A 501 -17.38 8.39 -19.14
CA TRP A 501 -17.25 9.52 -18.23
C TRP A 501 -17.18 9.05 -16.79
N ALA A 502 -16.32 9.68 -16.00
CA ALA A 502 -16.32 9.46 -14.55
C ALA A 502 -16.09 10.79 -13.82
N ALA A 503 -16.72 10.91 -12.67
CA ALA A 503 -16.54 12.01 -11.73
C ALA A 503 -16.37 11.42 -10.33
N ASP A 504 -15.44 11.93 -9.56
CA ASP A 504 -15.28 11.57 -8.15
C ASP A 504 -15.01 12.81 -7.28
N VAL A 505 -15.51 12.75 -6.06
CA VAL A 505 -15.24 13.71 -5.00
C VAL A 505 -14.52 12.99 -3.89
N GLN A 506 -13.37 13.52 -3.50
CA GLN A 506 -12.65 13.11 -2.30
C GLN A 506 -12.75 14.23 -1.28
N TRP A 507 -13.13 13.92 -0.07
CA TRP A 507 -13.25 14.91 0.98
C TRP A 507 -12.61 14.46 2.28
N SER A 508 -12.12 15.43 3.06
CA SER A 508 -11.49 15.23 4.34
C SER A 508 -11.89 16.36 5.28
N ALA A 509 -12.32 16.02 6.49
CA ALA A 509 -12.60 16.99 7.53
C ALA A 509 -11.29 17.63 8.05
N ARG A 510 -11.44 18.70 8.85
CA ARG A 510 -10.33 19.32 9.57
C ARG A 510 -9.60 18.32 10.45
N ARG A 511 -8.28 18.54 10.66
CA ARG A 511 -7.40 17.72 11.49
C ARG A 511 -6.33 18.56 12.13
N TYR A 512 -5.63 18.02 13.13
CA TYR A 512 -4.47 18.68 13.72
C TYR A 512 -3.19 18.25 13.03
N ASP A 513 -2.24 19.18 12.87
CA ASP A 513 -0.91 18.89 12.31
C ASP A 513 0.10 18.45 13.38
N ASP A 514 -0.16 18.79 14.65
CA ASP A 514 0.73 18.57 15.78
C ASP A 514 0.09 17.68 16.86
N ALA A 515 0.94 17.05 17.67
CA ALA A 515 0.49 16.18 18.76
C ALA A 515 -0.21 16.94 19.90
N ALA A 516 0.09 18.22 20.08
CA ALA A 516 -0.55 19.07 21.10
C ALA A 516 -1.96 19.54 20.71
N ASN A 517 -2.40 19.26 19.47
CA ASN A 517 -3.69 19.65 18.90
C ASN A 517 -3.90 21.19 18.85
N THR A 518 -2.83 21.94 18.67
CA THR A 518 -2.87 23.41 18.61
C THR A 518 -2.95 23.95 17.19
N ARG A 519 -2.33 23.25 16.21
CA ARG A 519 -2.31 23.65 14.81
C ARG A 519 -3.34 22.90 13.99
N VAL A 520 -4.33 23.62 13.47
CA VAL A 520 -5.43 23.04 12.68
C VAL A 520 -5.12 23.12 11.19
N LEU A 521 -5.23 22.01 10.49
CA LEU A 521 -5.34 21.93 9.03
C LEU A 521 -6.81 21.93 8.63
N GLY A 522 -7.18 22.78 7.69
CA GLY A 522 -8.55 22.91 7.17
C GLY A 522 -9.06 21.65 6.47
N GLY A 523 -10.37 21.48 6.46
CA GLY A 523 -11.01 20.45 5.64
C GLY A 523 -11.02 20.86 4.15
N TYR A 524 -11.16 19.85 3.26
CA TYR A 524 -11.22 20.07 1.82
C TYR A 524 -12.14 19.06 1.13
N ALA A 525 -12.58 19.42 -0.07
CA ALA A 525 -13.20 18.52 -1.03
C ALA A 525 -12.59 18.76 -2.42
N LEU A 526 -12.17 17.69 -3.08
CA LEU A 526 -11.53 17.71 -4.39
C LEU A 526 -12.44 17.01 -5.39
N TRP A 527 -12.76 17.71 -6.46
CA TRP A 527 -13.56 17.18 -7.56
C TRP A 527 -12.64 16.77 -8.70
N ASN A 528 -12.74 15.53 -9.13
CA ASN A 528 -11.96 14.99 -10.22
C ASN A 528 -12.89 14.49 -11.32
N LEU A 529 -12.53 14.77 -12.56
CA LEU A 529 -13.29 14.36 -13.74
C LEU A 529 -12.39 13.57 -14.67
N SER A 530 -12.91 12.53 -15.29
CA SER A 530 -12.20 11.82 -16.35
C SER A 530 -13.12 11.41 -17.48
N ALA A 531 -12.55 11.32 -18.68
CA ALA A 531 -13.22 10.87 -19.88
C ALA A 531 -12.28 9.94 -20.65
N THR A 532 -12.76 8.74 -20.99
CA THR A 532 -12.02 7.76 -21.76
C THR A 532 -12.81 7.40 -23.01
N ARG A 533 -12.13 7.26 -24.15
CA ARG A 533 -12.75 6.86 -25.42
C ARG A 533 -11.86 5.89 -26.18
N GLN A 534 -12.46 4.82 -26.68
CA GLN A 534 -11.85 3.98 -27.70
C GLN A 534 -11.97 4.69 -29.04
N LEU A 535 -10.85 5.20 -29.58
CA LEU A 535 -10.81 5.93 -30.86
C LEU A 535 -10.84 4.97 -32.04
N ALA A 536 -10.13 3.86 -31.94
CA ALA A 536 -10.07 2.76 -32.90
C ALA A 536 -9.85 1.45 -32.15
N ARG A 537 -9.83 0.31 -32.83
CA ARG A 537 -9.67 -1.02 -32.22
C ARG A 537 -8.52 -1.07 -31.20
N ASP A 538 -7.38 -0.46 -31.53
CA ASP A 538 -6.13 -0.53 -30.78
C ASP A 538 -5.78 0.78 -30.05
N TRP A 539 -6.57 1.86 -30.24
CA TRP A 539 -6.27 3.19 -29.73
C TRP A 539 -7.28 3.68 -28.72
N LYS A 540 -6.81 4.07 -27.56
CA LYS A 540 -7.62 4.59 -26.44
C LYS A 540 -7.10 5.97 -26.03
N LEU A 541 -8.00 6.93 -25.86
CA LEU A 541 -7.73 8.26 -25.34
C LEU A 541 -8.26 8.38 -23.92
N LEU A 542 -7.46 8.91 -23.02
CA LEU A 542 -7.84 9.33 -21.67
C LEU A 542 -7.61 10.83 -21.53
N ALA A 543 -8.59 11.54 -20.99
CA ALA A 543 -8.44 12.93 -20.52
C ALA A 543 -8.90 13.01 -19.06
N ARG A 544 -8.20 13.78 -18.23
CA ARG A 544 -8.48 13.92 -16.80
C ARG A 544 -8.25 15.35 -16.32
N LEU A 545 -9.11 15.77 -15.39
CA LEU A 545 -9.02 17.03 -14.67
C LEU A 545 -9.12 16.75 -13.17
N ASP A 546 -8.03 16.90 -12.45
CA ASP A 546 -7.98 16.76 -10.99
C ASP A 546 -8.13 18.11 -10.33
N ASN A 547 -8.73 18.13 -9.14
CA ASN A 547 -8.99 19.33 -8.37
C ASN A 547 -9.64 20.42 -9.24
N ALA A 548 -10.74 20.07 -9.91
CA ALA A 548 -11.38 20.88 -10.96
C ALA A 548 -11.72 22.32 -10.52
N PHE A 549 -11.99 22.53 -9.23
CA PHE A 549 -12.30 23.84 -8.64
C PHE A 549 -11.09 24.57 -8.06
N ASP A 550 -9.86 24.08 -8.30
CA ASP A 550 -8.61 24.69 -7.85
C ASP A 550 -8.57 24.96 -6.33
N LYS A 551 -9.06 23.99 -5.56
CA LYS A 551 -9.10 24.11 -4.10
C LYS A 551 -7.68 24.06 -3.53
N TYR A 552 -7.28 25.15 -2.82
CA TYR A 552 -6.07 25.11 -2.01
C TYR A 552 -6.33 24.29 -0.74
N TYR A 553 -5.42 23.39 -0.41
CA TYR A 553 -5.46 22.57 0.80
C TYR A 553 -4.04 22.14 1.20
N GLU A 554 -3.89 21.68 2.44
CA GLU A 554 -2.64 21.14 2.94
C GLU A 554 -2.88 19.75 3.58
N THR A 555 -1.99 18.82 3.35
CA THR A 555 -1.97 17.51 4.04
C THR A 555 -0.96 17.49 5.20
N ALA A 556 0.06 18.33 5.13
CA ALA A 556 1.02 18.68 6.16
C ALA A 556 1.21 20.19 6.17
N ALA A 557 1.31 20.79 7.32
CA ALA A 557 1.39 22.24 7.45
C ALA A 557 2.63 22.81 6.75
N THR A 558 2.44 23.94 6.06
CA THR A 558 3.45 24.67 5.28
C THR A 558 3.86 24.01 3.96
N TYR A 559 3.33 22.84 3.64
CA TYR A 559 3.53 22.21 2.36
C TYR A 559 2.30 22.43 1.48
N ALA A 560 2.49 23.10 0.38
CA ALA A 560 1.46 23.30 -0.63
C ALA A 560 1.12 21.96 -1.29
N THR A 561 -0.08 21.87 -1.82
CA THR A 561 -0.53 20.76 -2.67
C THR A 561 -0.79 21.28 -4.07
N GLU A 562 -0.71 20.40 -5.05
CA GLU A 562 -0.95 20.74 -6.44
C GLU A 562 -2.38 21.26 -6.64
N GLY A 563 -2.54 22.40 -7.28
CA GLY A 563 -3.82 22.98 -7.65
C GLY A 563 -4.55 22.15 -8.71
N ARG A 564 -5.40 22.83 -9.52
CA ARG A 564 -6.08 22.20 -10.65
C ARG A 564 -5.07 21.63 -11.65
N ARG A 565 -5.25 20.35 -12.03
CA ARG A 565 -4.35 19.63 -12.92
C ARG A 565 -5.10 18.96 -14.06
N PHE A 566 -4.62 19.17 -15.26
CA PHE A 566 -5.06 18.47 -16.46
C PHE A 566 -4.02 17.42 -16.87
N PHE A 567 -4.49 16.27 -17.35
CA PHE A 567 -3.66 15.23 -17.96
C PHE A 567 -4.41 14.56 -19.11
N MET A 568 -3.70 14.29 -20.18
CA MET A 568 -4.22 13.56 -21.34
C MET A 568 -3.21 12.50 -21.78
N SER A 569 -3.68 11.31 -22.12
CA SER A 569 -2.82 10.26 -22.68
C SER A 569 -3.48 9.53 -23.83
N LEU A 570 -2.65 9.15 -24.80
CA LEU A 570 -3.00 8.28 -25.92
C LEU A 570 -2.32 6.94 -25.71
N GLN A 571 -3.08 5.88 -25.69
CA GLN A 571 -2.64 4.52 -25.49
C GLN A 571 -2.93 3.68 -26.74
N TRP A 572 -1.93 2.95 -27.19
CA TRP A 572 -2.02 1.92 -28.20
C TRP A 572 -1.79 0.54 -27.56
N THR A 573 -2.60 -0.43 -27.94
CA THR A 573 -2.43 -1.83 -27.51
C THR A 573 -2.67 -2.72 -28.73
N SER A 574 -1.67 -3.52 -29.11
CA SER A 574 -1.84 -4.43 -30.24
C SER A 574 -2.93 -5.46 -29.92
N THR A 575 -3.85 -5.63 -30.84
CA THR A 575 -4.79 -6.78 -30.79
C THR A 575 -4.07 -8.02 -31.33
N PRO A 576 -4.19 -9.17 -30.66
CA PRO A 576 -3.67 -10.45 -31.15
C PRO A 576 -4.27 -10.86 -32.48
#